data_18f9ea193b0b02982a73ee526f4fc032
#
_entry.id   18f9ea193b0b02982a73ee526f4fc032
#
_cell.length_a   1.000
_cell.length_b   1.000
_cell.length_c   1.000
_cell.angle_alpha   90.00
_cell.angle_beta   90.00
_cell.angle_gamma   90.00
#
_symmetry.space_group_name_H-M   'P 1'
#
loop_
_entity.id
_entity.type
_entity.pdbx_description
1 polymer ?
#
loop_
_entity_poly.entity_id
_entity_poly.type
_entity_poly.pdbx_seq_one_letter_code
_entity_poly.pdbx_strand_id
1 'polypeptide(L)'
;MRVVFAGVTVADSKHVMLLHEFGRLPVFYFPLEDVRMDVLESTEHHTHSPLKGQASYWTVRVGDRNVEHAAWSYPQPLTEGPHLQGYLAFYWDLMDAWFEEEQQVYAHARDPYKRVDILPSSRHVRIELAGVTIADTHSPLLLLETGLPTRYYIPRQDMRIEFLMPTETATYCPYKGRASY
;
A
#
# COMPACT_ATOMS: atom_id res chain seq x y z
N MET A 1 4.14 12.05 -6.64
CA MET A 1 3.00 11.13 -6.36
C MET A 1 1.77 11.62 -7.10
N ARG A 2 1.07 10.71 -7.77
CA ARG A 2 -0.15 11.02 -8.52
C ARG A 2 -1.27 10.05 -8.14
N VAL A 3 -2.48 10.57 -7.99
CA VAL A 3 -3.70 9.81 -7.64
C VAL A 3 -4.72 9.96 -8.75
N VAL A 4 -5.34 8.84 -9.15
CA VAL A 4 -6.33 8.79 -10.23
C VAL A 4 -7.64 8.22 -9.70
N PHE A 5 -8.76 8.88 -10.05
CA PHE A 5 -10.11 8.42 -9.80
C PHE A 5 -10.98 8.66 -11.04
N ALA A 6 -11.76 7.67 -11.46
CA ALA A 6 -12.61 7.71 -12.68
C ALA A 6 -11.87 8.21 -13.94
N GLY A 7 -10.59 7.78 -14.09
CA GLY A 7 -9.74 8.18 -15.21
C GLY A 7 -9.21 9.62 -15.14
N VAL A 8 -9.51 10.37 -14.08
CA VAL A 8 -9.04 11.74 -13.86
C VAL A 8 -7.97 11.76 -12.78
N THR A 9 -6.88 12.50 -13.01
CA THR A 9 -5.88 12.80 -12.00
C THR A 9 -6.50 13.78 -10.99
N VAL A 10 -6.71 13.32 -9.74
CA VAL A 10 -7.32 14.12 -8.66
C VAL A 10 -6.30 14.81 -7.77
N ALA A 11 -5.07 14.31 -7.76
CA ALA A 11 -3.91 14.96 -7.14
C ALA A 11 -2.63 14.56 -7.88
N ASP A 12 -1.70 15.52 -8.05
CA ASP A 12 -0.36 15.27 -8.62
C ASP A 12 0.64 16.24 -7.99
N SER A 13 1.55 15.74 -7.17
CA SER A 13 2.47 16.57 -6.40
C SER A 13 3.88 15.98 -6.34
N LYS A 14 4.86 16.88 -6.36
CA LYS A 14 6.28 16.60 -6.05
C LYS A 14 6.62 16.93 -4.58
N HIS A 15 5.66 17.45 -3.83
CA HIS A 15 5.84 17.97 -2.45
C HIS A 15 4.96 17.24 -1.45
N VAL A 16 4.63 15.95 -1.72
CA VAL A 16 3.85 15.15 -0.79
C VAL A 16 4.61 14.90 0.50
N MET A 17 3.89 14.91 1.61
CA MET A 17 4.41 14.40 2.88
C MET A 17 4.00 12.96 3.08
N LEU A 18 4.90 12.13 3.58
CA LEU A 18 4.61 10.76 3.96
C LEU A 18 4.59 10.68 5.50
N LEU A 19 3.39 10.50 6.05
CA LEU A 19 3.22 10.34 7.49
C LEU A 19 3.40 8.89 7.89
N HIS A 20 4.34 8.64 8.81
CA HIS A 20 4.54 7.35 9.47
C HIS A 20 3.96 7.38 10.88
N GLU A 21 3.08 6.44 11.18
CA GLU A 21 2.57 6.20 12.51
C GLU A 21 2.88 4.76 12.93
N PHE A 22 3.32 4.58 14.16
CA PHE A 22 3.65 3.25 14.66
C PHE A 22 2.46 2.29 14.54
N GLY A 23 2.70 1.12 13.96
CA GLY A 23 1.67 0.08 13.76
C GLY A 23 0.64 0.38 12.67
N ARG A 24 0.84 1.40 11.84
CA ARG A 24 -0.04 1.76 10.72
C ARG A 24 0.72 1.78 9.40
N LEU A 25 -0.01 1.64 8.30
CA LEU A 25 0.54 1.88 6.97
C LEU A 25 0.83 3.38 6.80
N PRO A 26 1.90 3.74 6.07
CA PRO A 26 2.19 5.13 5.75
C PRO A 26 1.07 5.77 4.92
N VAL A 27 0.87 7.07 5.11
CA VAL A 27 -0.17 7.85 4.41
C VAL A 27 0.47 9.04 3.71
N PHE A 28 0.19 9.19 2.41
CA PHE A 28 0.57 10.36 1.64
C PHE A 28 -0.41 11.51 1.88
N TYR A 29 0.14 12.69 2.20
CA TYR A 29 -0.56 13.95 2.32
C TYR A 29 -0.12 14.90 1.22
N PHE A 30 -1.06 15.37 0.41
CA PHE A 30 -0.87 16.26 -0.73
C PHE A 30 -1.10 17.70 -0.32
N PRO A 31 -0.24 18.68 -0.73
CA PRO A 31 -0.58 20.08 -0.61
C PRO A 31 -1.92 20.36 -1.31
N LEU A 32 -2.78 21.17 -0.70
CA LEU A 32 -4.11 21.48 -1.27
C LEU A 32 -4.01 22.13 -2.66
N GLU A 33 -2.93 22.86 -2.94
CA GLU A 33 -2.67 23.49 -4.24
C GLU A 33 -2.41 22.49 -5.38
N ASP A 34 -1.99 21.27 -5.02
CA ASP A 34 -1.72 20.17 -5.96
C ASP A 34 -2.90 19.18 -6.05
N VAL A 35 -4.03 19.51 -5.43
CA VAL A 35 -5.26 18.72 -5.42
C VAL A 35 -6.34 19.39 -6.25
N ARG A 36 -7.05 18.62 -7.05
CA ARG A 36 -8.22 19.03 -7.81
C ARG A 36 -9.41 19.27 -6.86
N MET A 37 -9.41 20.42 -6.18
CA MET A 37 -10.46 20.77 -5.22
C MET A 37 -11.85 20.93 -5.87
N ASP A 38 -11.91 21.13 -7.18
CA ASP A 38 -13.15 21.23 -7.97
C ASP A 38 -13.91 19.88 -8.06
N VAL A 39 -13.27 18.77 -7.79
CA VAL A 39 -13.88 17.43 -7.73
C VAL A 39 -14.13 16.94 -6.31
N LEU A 40 -13.94 17.79 -5.30
CA LEU A 40 -14.12 17.49 -3.89
C LEU A 40 -15.30 18.29 -3.30
N GLU A 41 -16.24 17.57 -2.69
CA GLU A 41 -17.38 18.16 -1.96
C GLU A 41 -17.19 17.93 -0.45
N SER A 42 -17.22 19.01 0.34
CA SER A 42 -17.12 18.91 1.80
C SER A 42 -18.31 18.16 2.39
N THR A 43 -18.07 17.41 3.46
CA THR A 43 -19.10 16.67 4.17
C THR A 43 -19.19 17.12 5.63
N GLU A 44 -20.32 16.83 6.28
CA GLU A 44 -20.49 17.07 7.72
C GLU A 44 -19.81 15.99 8.59
N HIS A 45 -19.18 15.00 7.96
CA HIS A 45 -18.49 13.94 8.67
C HIS A 45 -17.16 14.42 9.26
N HIS A 46 -16.95 14.14 10.54
CA HIS A 46 -15.73 14.44 11.26
C HIS A 46 -15.30 13.25 12.12
N THR A 47 -13.99 13.10 12.28
CA THR A 47 -13.42 12.19 13.26
C THR A 47 -12.36 12.90 14.09
N HIS A 48 -11.97 12.32 15.21
CA HIS A 48 -10.96 12.91 16.09
C HIS A 48 -9.80 11.95 16.28
N SER A 49 -8.59 12.45 16.05
CA SER A 49 -7.33 11.77 16.36
C SER A 49 -6.67 12.42 17.57
N PRO A 50 -6.29 11.67 18.62
CA PRO A 50 -5.62 12.24 19.79
C PRO A 50 -4.24 12.84 19.46
N LEU A 51 -3.63 12.49 18.32
CA LEU A 51 -2.32 12.97 17.90
C LEU A 51 -2.38 14.08 16.83
N LYS A 52 -3.52 14.18 16.09
CA LYS A 52 -3.62 15.07 14.93
C LYS A 52 -4.76 16.10 15.06
N GLY A 53 -5.73 15.88 15.95
CA GLY A 53 -6.90 16.73 16.12
C GLY A 53 -8.10 16.26 15.31
N GLN A 54 -8.99 17.19 14.96
CA GLN A 54 -10.22 16.90 14.22
C GLN A 54 -9.92 16.81 12.71
N ALA A 55 -10.34 15.69 12.11
CA ALA A 55 -10.34 15.50 10.67
C ALA A 55 -11.67 15.95 10.06
N SER A 56 -11.60 16.60 8.90
CA SER A 56 -12.73 16.90 8.01
C SER A 56 -12.62 16.05 6.76
N TYR A 57 -13.77 15.68 6.18
CA TYR A 57 -13.85 14.72 5.08
C TYR A 57 -14.49 15.32 3.84
N TRP A 58 -14.12 14.75 2.70
CA TRP A 58 -14.67 15.10 1.39
C TRP A 58 -15.13 13.85 0.63
N THR A 59 -16.23 14.03 -0.08
CA THR A 59 -16.65 13.14 -1.18
C THR A 59 -15.85 13.50 -2.43
N VAL A 60 -15.27 12.51 -3.09
CA VAL A 60 -14.65 12.67 -4.42
C VAL A 60 -15.70 12.40 -5.48
N ARG A 61 -15.94 13.36 -6.38
CA ARG A 61 -16.92 13.25 -7.47
C ARG A 61 -16.27 13.56 -8.82
N VAL A 62 -16.36 12.62 -9.75
CA VAL A 62 -15.89 12.77 -11.12
C VAL A 62 -16.94 12.17 -12.08
N GLY A 63 -17.58 13.01 -12.87
CA GLY A 63 -18.70 12.59 -13.71
C GLY A 63 -19.83 11.95 -12.89
N ASP A 64 -20.24 10.76 -13.27
CA ASP A 64 -21.30 10.01 -12.59
C ASP A 64 -20.78 9.15 -11.39
N ARG A 65 -19.47 9.13 -11.18
CA ARG A 65 -18.86 8.37 -10.06
C ARG A 65 -18.62 9.29 -8.87
N ASN A 66 -19.03 8.82 -7.70
CA ASN A 66 -18.72 9.48 -6.43
C ASN A 66 -18.37 8.44 -5.37
N VAL A 67 -17.51 8.84 -4.44
CA VAL A 67 -17.19 8.07 -3.24
C VAL A 67 -17.20 8.99 -2.04
N GLU A 68 -18.09 8.71 -1.10
CA GLU A 68 -18.24 9.49 0.12
C GLU A 68 -17.04 9.29 1.06
N HIS A 69 -16.64 10.38 1.72
CA HIS A 69 -15.55 10.38 2.69
C HIS A 69 -14.22 9.81 2.18
N ALA A 70 -13.98 9.92 0.86
CA ALA A 70 -12.82 9.34 0.20
C ALA A 70 -11.51 10.11 0.43
N ALA A 71 -11.61 11.36 0.89
CA ALA A 71 -10.47 12.18 1.26
C ALA A 71 -10.68 12.84 2.62
N TRP A 72 -9.57 13.16 3.29
CA TRP A 72 -9.61 13.87 4.59
C TRP A 72 -8.43 14.82 4.77
N SER A 73 -8.62 15.80 5.64
CA SER A 73 -7.55 16.71 6.08
C SER A 73 -7.69 17.02 7.55
N TYR A 74 -6.68 17.67 8.11
CA TYR A 74 -6.68 18.26 9.44
C TYR A 74 -6.56 19.78 9.30
N PRO A 75 -7.67 20.55 9.18
CA PRO A 75 -7.64 22.00 8.97
C PRO A 75 -6.96 22.75 10.13
N GLN A 76 -7.13 22.22 11.33
CA GLN A 76 -6.56 22.75 12.58
C GLN A 76 -5.89 21.58 13.34
N PRO A 77 -4.69 21.14 12.89
CA PRO A 77 -3.97 20.07 13.57
C PRO A 77 -3.52 20.52 14.95
N LEU A 78 -3.28 19.56 15.84
CA LEU A 78 -2.73 19.86 17.17
C LEU A 78 -1.33 20.46 17.03
N THR A 79 -1.00 21.43 17.88
CA THR A 79 0.29 22.16 17.86
C THR A 79 1.49 21.23 18.04
N GLU A 80 1.35 20.18 18.86
CA GLU A 80 2.38 19.17 19.11
C GLU A 80 2.32 18.00 18.12
N GLY A 81 1.36 18.00 17.18
CA GLY A 81 1.16 16.99 16.17
C GLY A 81 1.97 17.23 14.89
N PRO A 82 1.81 16.35 13.91
CA PRO A 82 2.42 16.55 12.59
C PRO A 82 1.83 17.79 11.90
N HIS A 83 2.67 18.55 11.18
CA HIS A 83 2.27 19.76 10.46
C HIS A 83 1.46 19.42 9.21
N LEU A 84 0.15 19.10 9.38
CA LEU A 84 -0.75 18.69 8.32
C LEU A 84 -1.69 19.80 7.83
N GLN A 85 -1.59 21.02 8.37
CA GLN A 85 -2.38 22.15 7.90
C GLN A 85 -2.04 22.46 6.43
N GLY A 86 -3.07 22.58 5.59
CA GLY A 86 -2.90 22.83 4.17
C GLY A 86 -2.63 21.56 3.33
N TYR A 87 -2.79 20.39 3.94
CA TYR A 87 -2.63 19.11 3.27
C TYR A 87 -3.88 18.27 3.32
N LEU A 88 -4.05 17.39 2.33
CA LEU A 88 -5.18 16.47 2.19
C LEU A 88 -4.66 15.07 1.85
N ALA A 89 -5.30 14.05 2.37
CA ALA A 89 -5.03 12.65 2.06
C ALA A 89 -6.24 11.97 1.42
N PHE A 90 -5.98 10.89 0.68
CA PHE A 90 -7.02 10.04 0.08
C PHE A 90 -6.92 8.63 0.66
N TYR A 91 -8.07 7.95 0.82
CA TYR A 91 -8.08 6.53 1.13
C TYR A 91 -7.56 5.74 -0.06
N TRP A 92 -6.58 4.88 0.21
CA TRP A 92 -5.90 4.11 -0.84
C TRP A 92 -6.86 3.28 -1.67
N ASP A 93 -7.73 2.53 -1.00
CA ASP A 93 -8.64 1.57 -1.61
C ASP A 93 -9.84 2.21 -2.30
N LEU A 94 -10.07 3.50 -2.09
CA LEU A 94 -11.17 4.25 -2.70
C LEU A 94 -10.77 4.98 -3.97
N MET A 95 -9.48 4.96 -4.32
CA MET A 95 -8.95 5.53 -5.57
C MET A 95 -8.63 4.41 -6.56
N ASP A 96 -8.73 4.70 -7.85
CA ASP A 96 -8.53 3.69 -8.90
C ASP A 96 -7.05 3.35 -9.10
N ALA A 97 -6.15 4.33 -8.99
CA ALA A 97 -4.73 4.11 -9.17
C ALA A 97 -3.86 5.14 -8.44
N TRP A 98 -2.69 4.69 -8.02
CA TRP A 98 -1.65 5.48 -7.40
C TRP A 98 -0.34 5.30 -8.17
N PHE A 99 0.40 6.39 -8.38
CA PHE A 99 1.67 6.37 -9.10
C PHE A 99 2.75 7.07 -8.30
N GLU A 100 3.88 6.41 -8.16
CA GLU A 100 5.15 6.98 -7.71
C GLU A 100 6.02 7.14 -8.95
N GLU A 101 6.28 8.38 -9.34
CA GLU A 101 6.78 8.73 -10.66
C GLU A 101 5.88 8.12 -11.76
N GLU A 102 6.43 7.34 -12.68
CA GLU A 102 5.68 6.67 -13.73
C GLU A 102 5.23 5.24 -13.34
N GLN A 103 5.60 4.78 -12.14
CA GLN A 103 5.30 3.42 -11.70
C GLN A 103 4.01 3.39 -10.89
N GLN A 104 3.07 2.54 -11.31
CA GLN A 104 1.88 2.27 -10.50
C GLN A 104 2.25 1.50 -9.22
N VAL A 105 1.72 1.96 -8.10
CA VAL A 105 1.87 1.33 -6.78
C VAL A 105 0.55 0.71 -6.37
N TYR A 106 0.60 -0.53 -5.90
CA TYR A 106 -0.58 -1.32 -5.54
C TYR A 106 -0.66 -1.55 -4.03
N ALA A 107 -1.85 -1.79 -3.54
CA ALA A 107 -2.19 -2.21 -2.19
C ALA A 107 -2.02 -1.13 -1.10
N HIS A 108 -0.93 -0.42 -1.03
CA HIS A 108 -0.69 0.67 -0.06
C HIS A 108 0.59 1.46 -0.38
N ALA A 109 0.78 2.58 0.29
CA ALA A 109 2.01 3.37 0.21
C ALA A 109 3.23 2.52 0.60
N ARG A 110 4.34 2.70 -0.14
CA ARG A 110 5.62 2.08 0.22
C ARG A 110 6.22 2.80 1.43
N ASP A 111 6.76 2.02 2.35
CA ASP A 111 7.53 2.51 3.48
C ASP A 111 9.03 2.54 3.08
N PRO A 112 9.68 3.71 3.01
CA PRO A 112 11.09 3.80 2.62
C PRO A 112 12.05 3.15 3.62
N TYR A 113 11.59 2.90 4.84
CA TYR A 113 12.38 2.20 5.87
C TYR A 113 12.18 0.69 5.88
N LYS A 114 11.36 0.17 4.97
CA LYS A 114 11.11 -1.26 4.86
C LYS A 114 12.15 -1.92 3.98
N ARG A 115 12.94 -2.83 4.58
CA ARG A 115 13.87 -3.70 3.86
C ARG A 115 13.11 -4.84 3.21
N VAL A 116 13.38 -5.12 1.94
CA VAL A 116 12.93 -6.32 1.21
C VAL A 116 14.10 -6.83 0.38
N ASP A 117 14.80 -7.85 0.88
CA ASP A 117 15.95 -8.45 0.21
C ASP A 117 15.65 -9.89 -0.18
N ILE A 118 16.14 -10.31 -1.36
CA ILE A 118 16.09 -11.69 -1.81
C ILE A 118 17.52 -12.19 -1.97
N LEU A 119 17.92 -13.16 -1.15
CA LEU A 119 19.28 -13.67 -1.08
C LEU A 119 19.34 -15.14 -1.45
N PRO A 120 20.28 -15.57 -2.32
CA PRO A 120 20.59 -16.97 -2.52
C PRO A 120 21.10 -17.61 -1.22
N SER A 121 20.75 -18.85 -0.99
CA SER A 121 21.14 -19.59 0.21
C SER A 121 21.52 -21.03 -0.13
N SER A 122 22.47 -21.59 0.60
CA SER A 122 22.84 -23.00 0.57
C SER A 122 22.16 -23.85 1.64
N ARG A 123 21.14 -23.30 2.33
CA ARG A 123 20.40 -24.06 3.34
C ARG A 123 19.64 -25.21 2.70
N HIS A 124 19.68 -26.38 3.35
CA HIS A 124 18.79 -27.47 2.97
C HIS A 124 17.37 -27.15 3.49
N VAL A 125 16.42 -27.08 2.58
CA VAL A 125 15.00 -26.85 2.89
C VAL A 125 14.18 -28.00 2.36
N ARG A 126 13.46 -28.69 3.24
CA ARG A 126 12.54 -29.76 2.91
C ARG A 126 11.16 -29.44 3.41
N ILE A 127 10.16 -29.62 2.57
CA ILE A 127 8.75 -29.36 2.87
C ILE A 127 8.00 -30.69 2.74
N GLU A 128 7.32 -31.06 3.81
CA GLU A 128 6.53 -32.29 3.87
C GLU A 128 5.05 -31.96 4.21
N LEU A 129 4.16 -32.67 3.55
CA LEU A 129 2.73 -32.65 3.82
C LEU A 129 2.21 -34.09 3.96
N ALA A 130 1.59 -34.42 5.07
CA ALA A 130 1.06 -35.76 5.35
C ALA A 130 2.08 -36.89 5.12
N GLY A 131 3.34 -36.69 5.48
CA GLY A 131 4.41 -37.65 5.32
C GLY A 131 5.00 -37.75 3.89
N VAL A 132 4.53 -36.92 2.98
CA VAL A 132 5.05 -36.85 1.61
C VAL A 132 5.91 -35.61 1.45
N THR A 133 7.15 -35.77 0.95
CA THR A 133 8.01 -34.66 0.59
C THR A 133 7.48 -34.00 -0.68
N ILE A 134 7.11 -32.72 -0.60
CA ILE A 134 6.62 -31.94 -1.75
C ILE A 134 7.65 -30.96 -2.30
N ALA A 135 8.70 -30.66 -1.53
CA ALA A 135 9.84 -29.89 -2.00
C ALA A 135 11.10 -30.30 -1.22
N ASP A 136 12.25 -30.33 -1.89
CA ASP A 136 13.55 -30.64 -1.31
C ASP A 136 14.64 -29.90 -2.11
N THR A 137 15.30 -28.91 -1.48
CA THR A 137 16.27 -28.03 -2.16
C THR A 137 17.45 -27.67 -1.28
N HIS A 138 18.62 -27.48 -1.92
CA HIS A 138 19.82 -26.89 -1.33
C HIS A 138 20.15 -25.49 -1.92
N SER A 139 19.23 -24.92 -2.71
CA SER A 139 19.41 -23.63 -3.37
C SER A 139 18.17 -22.72 -3.27
N PRO A 140 17.56 -22.57 -2.07
CA PRO A 140 16.43 -21.67 -1.91
C PRO A 140 16.86 -20.21 -2.04
N LEU A 141 15.91 -19.34 -2.40
CA LEU A 141 16.05 -17.91 -2.18
C LEU A 141 15.35 -17.53 -0.88
N LEU A 142 16.03 -16.75 -0.05
CA LEU A 142 15.50 -16.25 1.20
C LEU A 142 14.96 -14.83 1.00
N LEU A 143 13.66 -14.64 1.22
CA LEU A 143 13.07 -13.32 1.29
C LEU A 143 13.12 -12.82 2.74
N LEU A 144 13.88 -11.76 2.95
CA LEU A 144 14.02 -11.06 4.23
C LEU A 144 13.26 -9.74 4.16
N GLU A 145 12.22 -9.62 4.95
CA GLU A 145 11.36 -8.44 5.00
C GLU A 145 11.25 -7.92 6.42
N THR A 146 11.41 -6.59 6.60
CA THR A 146 11.34 -5.94 7.92
C THR A 146 10.03 -6.30 8.64
N GLY A 147 10.16 -6.83 9.87
CA GLY A 147 9.01 -7.18 10.72
C GLY A 147 8.28 -8.47 10.33
N LEU A 148 8.77 -9.23 9.34
CA LEU A 148 8.15 -10.49 8.92
C LEU A 148 9.10 -11.67 9.05
N PRO A 149 8.60 -12.90 9.27
CA PRO A 149 9.41 -14.11 9.22
C PRO A 149 10.04 -14.30 7.84
N THR A 150 11.25 -14.87 7.81
CA THR A 150 11.91 -15.25 6.56
C THR A 150 11.02 -16.20 5.76
N ARG A 151 10.82 -15.91 4.48
CA ARG A 151 10.13 -16.80 3.54
C ARG A 151 11.15 -17.48 2.63
N TYR A 152 10.86 -18.72 2.28
CA TYR A 152 11.70 -19.53 1.41
C TYR A 152 11.03 -19.69 0.06
N TYR A 153 11.71 -19.23 -0.99
CA TYR A 153 11.31 -19.47 -2.37
C TYR A 153 12.08 -20.65 -2.90
N ILE A 154 11.37 -21.70 -3.25
CA ILE A 154 11.94 -22.97 -3.71
C ILE A 154 11.98 -22.95 -5.23
N PRO A 155 13.14 -23.30 -5.86
CA PRO A 155 13.21 -23.48 -7.30
C PRO A 155 12.17 -24.50 -7.78
N ARG A 156 11.47 -24.19 -8.87
CA ARG A 156 10.38 -25.04 -9.38
C ARG A 156 10.83 -26.47 -9.66
N GLN A 157 12.07 -26.66 -10.11
CA GLN A 157 12.67 -27.96 -10.38
C GLN A 157 12.84 -28.85 -9.14
N ASP A 158 12.89 -28.22 -7.94
CA ASP A 158 13.06 -28.90 -6.65
C ASP A 158 11.71 -29.12 -5.95
N MET A 159 10.59 -28.91 -6.68
CA MET A 159 9.22 -29.07 -6.20
C MET A 159 8.50 -30.19 -6.96
N ARG A 160 7.68 -30.91 -6.25
CA ARG A 160 6.75 -31.89 -6.81
C ARG A 160 5.46 -31.21 -7.25
N ILE A 161 5.52 -30.60 -8.44
CA ILE A 161 4.44 -29.77 -9.01
C ILE A 161 3.14 -30.54 -9.18
N GLU A 162 3.20 -31.86 -9.36
CA GLU A 162 2.02 -32.73 -9.46
C GLU A 162 1.10 -32.72 -8.22
N PHE A 163 1.60 -32.23 -7.09
CA PHE A 163 0.79 -32.04 -5.88
C PHE A 163 0.22 -30.63 -5.71
N LEU A 164 0.49 -29.73 -6.64
CA LEU A 164 0.04 -28.34 -6.58
C LEU A 164 -0.99 -28.09 -7.67
N MET A 165 -2.08 -27.43 -7.32
CA MET A 165 -3.07 -26.96 -8.27
C MET A 165 -3.11 -25.43 -8.24
N PRO A 166 -3.05 -24.76 -9.40
CA PRO A 166 -3.22 -23.32 -9.45
C PRO A 166 -4.64 -22.91 -9.03
N THR A 167 -4.75 -21.75 -8.40
CA THR A 167 -6.04 -21.16 -8.02
C THR A 167 -6.25 -19.83 -8.74
N GLU A 168 -7.49 -19.33 -8.74
CA GLU A 168 -7.84 -18.02 -9.27
C GLU A 168 -7.41 -16.87 -8.31
N THR A 169 -6.87 -17.21 -7.14
CA THR A 169 -6.45 -16.22 -6.15
C THR A 169 -5.22 -15.47 -6.63
N ALA A 170 -5.27 -14.14 -6.51
CA ALA A 170 -4.13 -13.26 -6.72
C ALA A 170 -4.07 -12.22 -5.60
N THR A 171 -2.87 -11.88 -5.18
CA THR A 171 -2.62 -10.79 -4.22
C THR A 171 -1.59 -9.83 -4.77
N TYR A 172 -1.59 -8.60 -4.25
CA TYR A 172 -0.65 -7.57 -4.64
C TYR A 172 0.17 -7.10 -3.45
N CYS A 173 1.43 -6.84 -3.69
CA CYS A 173 2.33 -6.22 -2.72
C CYS A 173 3.04 -5.05 -3.41
N PRO A 174 3.12 -3.85 -2.79
CA PRO A 174 3.77 -2.69 -3.40
C PRO A 174 5.28 -2.88 -3.63
N TYR A 175 5.90 -3.83 -2.92
CA TYR A 175 7.34 -4.13 -3.03
C TYR A 175 7.63 -5.32 -3.95
N LYS A 176 6.76 -6.34 -3.97
CA LYS A 176 6.99 -7.64 -4.61
C LYS A 176 6.14 -7.87 -5.87
N GLY A 177 5.17 -7.00 -6.12
CA GLY A 177 4.26 -7.12 -7.25
C GLY A 177 3.10 -8.10 -7.00
N ARG A 178 2.59 -8.71 -8.08
CA ARG A 178 1.47 -9.64 -8.06
C ARG A 178 1.95 -11.06 -7.74
N ALA A 179 1.31 -11.70 -6.77
CA ALA A 179 1.45 -13.13 -6.48
C ALA A 179 0.25 -13.90 -7.04
N SER A 180 0.51 -15.13 -7.50
CA SER A 180 -0.49 -16.13 -7.91
C SER A 180 -0.37 -17.35 -6.99
N TYR A 181 -1.45 -18.08 -6.83
CA TYR A 181 -1.51 -19.21 -5.92
C TYR A 181 -2.03 -20.46 -6.62
#